data_09de78fac98ff4e9eed4518b211e1389
#
_entry.id   09de78fac98ff4e9eed4518b211e1389
#
_cell.length_a   1.000
_cell.length_b   1.000
_cell.length_c   1.000
_cell.angle_alpha   90.00
_cell.angle_beta   90.00
_cell.angle_gamma   90.00
#
_symmetry.space_group_name_H-M   'P 1'
#
loop_
_entity.id
_entity.type
_entity.pdbx_description
1 polymer ?
#
loop_
_entity_poly.entity_id
_entity_poly.type
_entity_poly.pdbx_seq_one_letter_code
_entity_poly.pdbx_strand_id
1 'polypeptide(L)'
;MPTEKIRHIALVGHMGSGKSTIGSLLGNLMNCDHTDLDVVIANQAGRSIGVIFAEKGEKFFRDLETQALDSKLSTQEPLVISTGGGIVERSSNRILLKEKSFVVWLRADINILVKRVNRRTSRPLLKEKDPLLSL
;
A
#
# COMPACT_ATOMS: atom_id res chain seq x y z
N MET A 1 -20.06 -22.89 1.45
CA MET A 1 -19.63 -22.46 1.33
C MET A 1 -19.07 -21.99 1.59
N PRO A 2 -18.88 -21.91 1.53
CA PRO A 2 -18.28 -21.29 1.69
C PRO A 2 -17.91 -20.72 1.95
N THR A 3 -17.78 -21.00 2.19
CA THR A 3 -17.42 -20.34 2.63
C THR A 3 -16.81 -19.34 2.32
N GLU A 4 -17.03 -18.49 2.56
CA GLU A 4 -16.48 -17.48 2.14
C GLU A 4 -15.35 -17.16 2.84
N LYS A 5 -14.25 -16.92 2.24
CA LYS A 5 -13.06 -16.53 2.84
C LYS A 5 -13.09 -15.07 2.97
N ILE A 6 -12.51 -14.54 4.04
CA ILE A 6 -12.36 -13.15 4.22
C ILE A 6 -11.38 -12.67 3.18
N ARG A 7 -11.76 -11.67 2.40
CA ARG A 7 -10.90 -11.18 1.39
C ARG A 7 -10.50 -9.79 1.71
N HIS A 8 -9.22 -9.56 1.75
CA HIS A 8 -8.64 -8.24 1.93
C HIS A 8 -8.47 -7.60 0.55
N ILE A 9 -8.33 -6.29 0.51
CA ILE A 9 -8.01 -5.60 -0.73
C ILE A 9 -6.61 -5.06 -0.57
N ALA A 10 -5.72 -5.40 -1.48
CA ALA A 10 -4.35 -4.93 -1.43
C ALA A 10 -4.10 -3.99 -2.61
N LEU A 11 -3.62 -2.80 -2.32
CA LEU A 11 -3.31 -1.82 -3.35
C LEU A 11 -1.83 -1.84 -3.61
N VAL A 12 -1.45 -2.11 -4.84
CA VAL A 12 -0.05 -2.13 -5.23
C VAL A 12 0.18 -1.09 -6.31
N GLY A 13 1.39 -0.62 -6.47
CA GLY A 13 1.70 0.38 -7.49
C GLY A 13 2.87 1.22 -7.06
N HIS A 14 3.35 2.05 -7.97
CA HIS A 14 4.49 2.89 -7.71
C HIS A 14 4.14 4.05 -6.81
N MET A 15 5.17 4.67 -6.26
CA MET A 15 5.01 5.85 -5.48
C MET A 15 4.35 6.91 -6.34
N GLY A 16 3.46 7.68 -5.79
CA GLY A 16 2.74 8.70 -6.55
C GLY A 16 1.50 8.20 -7.27
N SER A 17 1.19 6.92 -7.16
CA SER A 17 0.01 6.38 -7.82
C SER A 17 -1.28 6.63 -7.06
N GLY A 18 -1.20 7.10 -5.82
CA GLY A 18 -2.39 7.39 -5.04
C GLY A 18 -2.88 6.27 -4.14
N LYS A 19 -2.01 5.32 -3.82
CA LYS A 19 -2.41 4.17 -2.99
C LYS A 19 -3.04 4.55 -1.68
N SER A 20 -2.43 5.48 -0.95
CA SER A 20 -2.96 5.85 0.36
C SER A 20 -4.30 6.57 0.25
N THR A 21 -4.44 7.44 -0.73
CA THR A 21 -5.67 8.16 -0.94
C THR A 21 -6.80 7.21 -1.31
N ILE A 22 -6.53 6.33 -2.25
CA ILE A 22 -7.54 5.38 -2.69
C ILE A 22 -7.85 4.39 -1.58
N GLY A 23 -6.82 4.00 -0.81
CA GLY A 23 -7.01 3.10 0.31
C GLY A 23 -7.98 3.66 1.35
N SER A 24 -7.83 4.95 1.66
CA SER A 24 -8.72 5.58 2.61
C SER A 24 -10.14 5.66 2.08
N LEU A 25 -10.28 5.97 0.80
CA LEU A 25 -11.60 6.05 0.21
C LEU A 25 -12.29 4.69 0.20
N LEU A 26 -11.56 3.65 -0.19
CA LEU A 26 -12.12 2.32 -0.22
C LEU A 26 -12.49 1.83 1.17
N GLY A 27 -11.65 2.12 2.15
CA GLY A 27 -11.94 1.74 3.53
C GLY A 27 -13.25 2.37 3.99
N ASN A 28 -13.44 3.65 3.67
CA ASN A 28 -14.66 4.32 4.04
C ASN A 28 -15.87 3.75 3.30
N LEU A 29 -15.74 3.51 2.01
CA LEU A 29 -16.84 3.01 1.23
C LEU A 29 -17.23 1.60 1.65
N MET A 30 -16.27 0.79 2.03
CA MET A 30 -16.53 -0.59 2.39
C MET A 30 -16.68 -0.79 3.88
N ASN A 31 -16.61 0.30 4.61
CA ASN A 31 -16.74 0.27 6.06
C ASN A 31 -15.75 -0.70 6.70
N CYS A 32 -14.51 -0.60 6.30
CA CYS A 32 -13.44 -1.40 6.88
C CYS A 32 -12.21 -0.53 7.06
N ASP A 33 -11.25 -1.03 7.81
CA ASP A 33 -10.05 -0.27 8.10
C ASP A 33 -9.11 -0.21 6.92
N HIS A 34 -8.35 0.86 6.86
CA HIS A 34 -7.29 1.01 5.89
C HIS A 34 -5.97 0.98 6.65
N THR A 35 -5.04 0.18 6.17
CA THR A 35 -3.72 0.04 6.78
C THR A 35 -2.65 0.35 5.75
N ASP A 36 -1.68 1.16 6.13
CA ASP A 36 -0.53 1.44 5.29
C ASP A 36 0.60 0.56 5.80
N LEU A 37 1.09 -0.34 4.98
CA LEU A 37 2.06 -1.34 5.41
C LEU A 37 3.38 -0.72 5.86
N ASP A 38 3.82 0.35 5.21
CA ASP A 38 5.06 1.01 5.60
C ASP A 38 4.93 1.61 7.00
N VAL A 39 3.76 2.13 7.34
CA VAL A 39 3.52 2.67 8.67
C VAL A 39 3.57 1.55 9.71
N VAL A 40 3.01 0.41 9.38
CA VAL A 40 3.04 -0.75 10.27
C VAL A 40 4.48 -1.17 10.53
N ILE A 41 5.28 -1.25 9.48
CA ILE A 41 6.68 -1.66 9.61
C ILE A 41 7.46 -0.67 10.46
N ALA A 42 7.30 0.62 10.20
CA ALA A 42 8.01 1.65 10.95
C ALA A 42 7.63 1.61 12.42
N ASN A 43 6.34 1.43 12.71
CA ASN A 43 5.88 1.37 14.09
C ASN A 43 6.41 0.13 14.81
N GLN A 44 6.42 -0.99 14.16
CA GLN A 44 6.92 -2.22 14.76
C GLN A 44 8.42 -2.14 15.03
N ALA A 45 9.15 -1.53 14.13
CA ALA A 45 10.60 -1.42 14.27
C ALA A 45 11.01 -0.26 15.19
N GLY A 46 10.10 0.66 15.46
CA GLY A 46 10.43 1.84 16.26
C GLY A 46 11.37 2.77 15.53
N ARG A 47 11.39 2.73 14.20
CA ARG A 47 12.29 3.53 13.39
C ARG A 47 11.65 3.81 12.05
N SER A 48 12.08 4.89 11.41
CA SER A 48 11.58 5.19 10.07
C SER A 48 12.12 4.16 9.07
N ILE A 49 11.46 4.02 7.95
CA ILE A 49 11.89 3.12 6.89
C ILE A 49 13.29 3.49 6.42
N GLY A 50 13.58 4.78 6.27
CA GLY A 50 14.90 5.20 5.83
C GLY A 50 15.99 4.77 6.79
N VAL A 51 15.73 4.83 8.08
CA VAL A 51 16.70 4.43 9.09
C VAL A 51 16.90 2.91 9.03
N ILE A 52 15.82 2.16 8.82
CA ILE A 52 15.94 0.71 8.70
C ILE A 52 16.86 0.35 7.54
N PHE A 53 16.64 0.99 6.38
CA PHE A 53 17.48 0.74 5.23
C PHE A 53 18.95 1.10 5.53
N ALA A 54 19.17 2.23 6.14
CA ALA A 54 20.53 2.69 6.40
C ALA A 54 21.28 1.81 7.40
N GLU A 55 20.57 1.35 8.40
CA GLU A 55 21.20 0.53 9.43
C GLU A 55 21.24 -0.95 9.17
N LYS A 56 20.21 -1.47 8.57
CA LYS A 56 20.09 -2.91 8.41
C LYS A 56 20.09 -3.40 6.96
N GLY A 57 19.91 -2.51 6.03
CA GLY A 57 19.96 -2.86 4.61
C GLY A 57 18.64 -3.30 4.03
N GLU A 58 18.64 -3.45 2.71
CA GLU A 58 17.42 -3.74 1.97
C GLU A 58 16.84 -5.10 2.30
N LYS A 59 17.67 -6.11 2.40
CA LYS A 59 17.15 -7.45 2.66
C LYS A 59 16.41 -7.51 3.97
N PHE A 60 16.95 -6.87 4.99
CA PHE A 60 16.31 -6.85 6.30
C PHE A 60 14.93 -6.18 6.18
N PHE A 61 14.87 -5.05 5.48
CA PHE A 61 13.60 -4.36 5.29
C PHE A 61 12.61 -5.26 4.54
N ARG A 62 13.07 -5.93 3.49
CA ARG A 62 12.19 -6.79 2.71
C ARG A 62 11.65 -7.96 3.55
N ASP A 63 12.46 -8.45 4.48
CA ASP A 63 11.99 -9.50 5.37
C ASP A 63 10.90 -8.97 6.30
N LEU A 64 11.07 -7.75 6.82
CA LEU A 64 10.06 -7.13 7.66
C LEU A 64 8.78 -6.87 6.87
N GLU A 65 8.94 -6.48 5.62
CA GLU A 65 7.82 -6.18 4.75
C GLU A 65 6.98 -7.46 4.52
N THR A 66 7.64 -8.56 4.25
CA THR A 66 6.96 -9.83 4.05
C THR A 66 6.24 -10.28 5.32
N GLN A 67 6.88 -10.12 6.46
CA GLN A 67 6.28 -10.49 7.73
C GLN A 67 5.05 -9.64 8.02
N ALA A 68 5.14 -8.34 7.77
CA ALA A 68 4.02 -7.44 8.02
C ALA A 68 2.86 -7.75 7.08
N LEU A 69 3.17 -8.04 5.83
CA LEU A 69 2.14 -8.39 4.85
C LEU A 69 1.42 -9.65 5.28
N ASP A 70 2.15 -10.68 5.64
CA ASP A 70 1.56 -11.94 6.04
C ASP A 70 0.69 -11.75 7.27
N SER A 71 1.17 -10.99 8.23
CA SER A 71 0.43 -10.75 9.45
C SER A 71 -0.90 -10.05 9.16
N LYS A 72 -0.88 -9.04 8.31
CA LYS A 72 -2.10 -8.30 8.01
C LYS A 72 -3.07 -9.12 7.16
N LEU A 73 -2.56 -9.92 6.26
CA LEU A 73 -3.43 -10.74 5.43
C LEU A 73 -4.02 -11.91 6.23
N SER A 74 -3.50 -12.18 7.41
CA SER A 74 -4.00 -13.25 8.24
C SER A 74 -5.06 -12.79 9.24
N THR A 75 -5.40 -11.49 9.24
CA THR A 75 -6.41 -11.00 10.17
C THR A 75 -7.78 -11.47 9.74
N GLN A 76 -8.70 -11.53 10.71
CA GLN A 76 -10.02 -12.03 10.43
C GLN A 76 -10.91 -10.98 9.82
N GLU A 77 -10.68 -9.72 10.12
CA GLU A 77 -11.51 -8.66 9.60
C GLU A 77 -11.00 -8.19 8.26
N PRO A 78 -11.86 -7.87 7.31
CA PRO A 78 -11.40 -7.37 6.04
C PRO A 78 -10.63 -6.07 6.20
N LEU A 79 -9.59 -5.90 5.41
CA LEU A 79 -8.76 -4.70 5.45
C LEU A 79 -8.48 -4.22 4.04
N VAL A 80 -8.30 -2.91 3.91
CA VAL A 80 -7.71 -2.34 2.71
C VAL A 80 -6.24 -2.07 3.08
N ILE A 81 -5.31 -2.68 2.37
CA ILE A 81 -3.89 -2.57 2.68
C ILE A 81 -3.18 -1.84 1.56
N SER A 82 -2.55 -0.70 1.88
CA SER A 82 -1.71 0.00 0.92
C SER A 82 -0.30 -0.52 1.10
N THR A 83 0.33 -1.00 0.03
CA THR A 83 1.65 -1.61 0.12
C THR A 83 2.72 -0.68 -0.42
N GLY A 84 3.96 -0.98 -0.17
CA GLY A 84 5.07 -0.20 -0.69
C GLY A 84 5.34 -0.51 -2.15
N GLY A 85 6.11 0.34 -2.81
CA GLY A 85 6.35 0.21 -4.24
C GLY A 85 7.05 -1.06 -4.65
N GLY A 86 7.84 -1.65 -3.79
CA GLY A 86 8.59 -2.86 -4.13
C GLY A 86 7.96 -4.15 -3.65
N ILE A 87 6.73 -4.10 -3.16
CA ILE A 87 6.10 -5.29 -2.58
C ILE A 87 6.06 -6.47 -3.54
N VAL A 88 5.91 -6.21 -4.81
CA VAL A 88 5.76 -7.27 -5.80
C VAL A 88 7.08 -7.87 -6.27
N GLU A 89 8.20 -7.39 -5.78
CA GLU A 89 9.48 -7.92 -6.22
C GLU A 89 9.75 -9.33 -5.72
N ARG A 90 9.26 -9.69 -4.56
CA ARG A 90 9.45 -11.04 -4.05
C ARG A 90 8.30 -11.92 -4.45
N SER A 91 8.62 -13.11 -4.95
CA SER A 91 7.59 -14.06 -5.34
C SER A 91 6.75 -14.49 -4.15
N SER A 92 7.33 -14.59 -2.96
CA SER A 92 6.57 -14.97 -1.77
C SER A 92 5.48 -13.95 -1.47
N ASN A 93 5.76 -12.64 -1.68
CA ASN A 93 4.76 -11.63 -1.47
C ASN A 93 3.65 -11.74 -2.52
N ARG A 94 4.04 -12.01 -3.76
CA ARG A 94 3.05 -12.14 -4.83
C ARG A 94 2.10 -13.30 -4.56
N ILE A 95 2.63 -14.39 -4.04
CA ILE A 95 1.80 -15.54 -3.73
C ILE A 95 0.83 -15.20 -2.60
N LEU A 96 1.31 -14.56 -1.54
CA LEU A 96 0.46 -14.16 -0.44
C LEU A 96 -0.66 -13.24 -0.92
N LEU A 97 -0.31 -12.27 -1.75
CA LEU A 97 -1.29 -11.33 -2.24
C LEU A 97 -2.36 -12.02 -3.07
N LYS A 98 -1.94 -12.93 -3.94
CA LYS A 98 -2.89 -13.63 -4.78
C LYS A 98 -3.81 -14.55 -4.00
N GLU A 99 -3.30 -15.19 -3.00
CA GLU A 99 -4.08 -16.12 -2.24
C GLU A 99 -5.01 -15.49 -1.24
N LYS A 100 -4.63 -14.39 -0.67
CA LYS A 100 -5.36 -13.84 0.45
C LYS A 100 -5.99 -12.47 0.23
N SER A 101 -5.84 -11.90 -0.95
CA SER A 101 -6.42 -10.59 -1.20
C SER A 101 -6.90 -10.44 -2.62
N PHE A 102 -7.67 -9.38 -2.81
CA PHE A 102 -8.06 -8.95 -4.14
C PHE A 102 -7.07 -7.83 -4.42
N VAL A 103 -6.20 -8.04 -5.41
CA VAL A 103 -5.13 -7.09 -5.69
C VAL A 103 -5.59 -6.05 -6.69
N VAL A 104 -5.44 -4.79 -6.33
CA VAL A 104 -5.75 -3.69 -7.23
C VAL A 104 -4.45 -3.00 -7.55
N TRP A 105 -4.08 -3.01 -8.81
CA TRP A 105 -2.82 -2.42 -9.23
C TRP A 105 -3.11 -1.03 -9.75
N LEU A 106 -2.65 -0.02 -9.02
CA LEU A 106 -2.83 1.35 -9.42
C LEU A 106 -1.71 1.71 -10.35
N ARG A 107 -2.05 1.83 -11.63
CA ARG A 107 -1.06 2.12 -12.64
C ARG A 107 -1.33 3.48 -13.22
N ALA A 108 -0.28 4.17 -13.56
CA ALA A 108 -0.41 5.45 -14.20
C ALA A 108 0.77 5.64 -15.14
N ASP A 109 0.52 6.32 -16.23
CA ASP A 109 1.57 6.69 -17.14
C ASP A 109 2.58 7.51 -16.36
N ILE A 110 3.85 7.37 -16.69
CA ILE A 110 4.88 8.06 -15.96
C ILE A 110 4.73 9.56 -16.03
N ASN A 111 4.23 10.08 -17.14
CA ASN A 111 4.00 11.50 -17.26
C ASN A 111 2.89 11.96 -16.34
N ILE A 112 1.89 11.13 -16.14
CA ILE A 112 0.82 11.41 -15.22
C ILE A 112 1.34 11.38 -13.80
N LEU A 113 2.21 10.43 -13.49
CA LEU A 113 2.79 10.35 -12.16
C LEU A 113 3.61 11.61 -11.85
N VAL A 114 4.39 12.05 -12.81
CA VAL A 114 5.21 13.24 -12.63
C VAL A 114 4.32 14.47 -12.41
N LYS A 115 3.28 14.61 -13.19
CA LYS A 115 2.38 15.72 -13.03
C LYS A 115 1.72 15.70 -11.68
N ARG A 116 1.32 14.53 -11.22
CA ARG A 116 0.64 14.40 -9.95
C ARG A 116 1.57 14.78 -8.79
N VAL A 117 2.80 14.34 -8.85
CA VAL A 117 3.78 14.65 -7.83
C VAL A 117 4.06 16.15 -7.82
N ASN A 118 4.25 16.75 -8.99
CA ASN A 118 4.51 18.15 -9.10
C ASN A 118 3.33 18.98 -8.59
N ARG A 119 2.13 18.54 -8.89
CA ARG A 119 0.96 19.24 -8.46
C ARG A 119 0.84 19.23 -6.94
N ARG A 120 1.14 18.11 -6.32
CA ARG A 120 1.12 18.03 -4.88
C ARG A 120 2.14 18.94 -4.27
N THR A 121 3.27 19.09 -4.92
CA THR A 121 4.33 19.93 -4.42
C THR A 121 4.03 21.40 -4.58
N SER A 122 3.55 21.80 -5.75
CA SER A 122 3.35 23.19 -6.01
C SER A 122 1.99 23.73 -5.62
N ARG A 123 1.00 22.90 -5.55
CA ARG A 123 -0.34 23.36 -5.20
C ARG A 123 -0.99 22.36 -4.29
N PRO A 124 -0.44 22.20 -3.14
CA PRO A 124 -0.78 21.14 -2.23
C PRO A 124 -2.20 21.04 -1.83
N LEU A 125 -2.91 22.01 -1.75
CA LEU A 125 -4.16 21.86 -1.24
C LEU A 125 -5.29 22.05 -2.09
N LEU A 126 -5.28 23.13 -2.68
CA LEU A 126 -6.39 23.49 -3.25
C LEU A 126 -6.83 22.88 -4.37
N LYS A 127 -5.97 22.73 -5.20
CA LYS A 127 -6.31 22.38 -6.43
C LYS A 127 -6.63 21.00 -6.54
N GLU A 128 -6.29 20.25 -5.58
CA GLU A 128 -6.52 18.89 -5.68
C GLU A 128 -7.80 18.58 -5.09
N LYS A 129 -8.81 19.07 -5.64
CA LYS A 129 -10.05 18.77 -5.17
C LYS A 129 -10.21 17.33 -5.04
N ASP A 130 -9.83 16.57 -5.98
CA ASP A 130 -10.04 15.14 -5.96
C ASP A 130 -8.90 14.50 -6.70
N PRO A 131 -8.00 13.85 -6.02
CA PRO A 131 -6.87 13.23 -6.68
C PRO A 131 -7.25 12.23 -7.76
N LEU A 132 -8.40 11.62 -7.64
CA LEU A 132 -8.80 10.66 -8.65
C LEU A 132 -9.11 11.33 -9.97
N LEU A 133 -9.48 12.59 -9.94
CA LEU A 133 -9.76 13.29 -11.15
C LEU A 133 -8.48 13.66 -11.87
N SER A 134 -7.35 13.46 -11.25
CA SER A 134 -6.09 13.78 -11.86
C SER A 134 -5.60 12.61 -12.69
N LEU A 135 -6.26 11.51 -12.62
CA LEU A 135 -5.88 10.36 -13.40
C LEU A 135 -6.29 10.55 -14.89
#